data_3b2d744081f1f7829ca668bf053a21b7
#
_entry.id   3b2d744081f1f7829ca668bf053a21b7
#
_cell.length_a   1.000
_cell.length_b   1.000
_cell.length_c   1.000
_cell.angle_alpha   90.00
_cell.angle_beta   90.00
_cell.angle_gamma   90.00
#
_symmetry.space_group_name_H-M   'P 1'
#
loop_
_entity.id
_entity.type
_entity.pdbx_description
1 polymer ?
#
loop_
_entity_poly.entity_id
_entity_poly.type
_entity_poly.pdbx_seq_one_letter_code
_entity_poly.pdbx_strand_id
1 'polypeptide(L)'
;LSYLRMIINPNDEEALKRVINYPARGIGATTIDKLTIAANHYKKSIFEVLKHLDKINLKLNSGTKTKLQNFLNMILRLQIDAQKLNAFEITELVVKQTQLVKDLEKEGTPEAISKVENVQELLNGVKDFITDKIETGEDASLPVFLEEVALATDLDADKKDDKPKVSLMSIHQSKGLEYPYVYIVGLEENLFPSAMSMNTRSELEEERRLFYVALTRAEKVAYLTYTKTR
;
A
#
# COMPACT_ATOMS: atom_id res chain seq x y z
N LEU A 1 -3.68 3.26 0.41
CA LEU A 1 -4.21 2.95 1.75
C LEU A 1 -3.65 3.85 2.84
N SER A 2 -2.32 4.10 2.97
CA SER A 2 -1.75 4.91 4.07
C SER A 2 -2.33 6.34 4.17
N TYR A 3 -2.65 7.00 3.04
CA TYR A 3 -3.37 8.27 3.07
C TYR A 3 -4.77 8.15 3.68
N LEU A 4 -5.51 7.12 3.29
CA LEU A 4 -6.87 6.87 3.80
C LEU A 4 -6.84 6.59 5.31
N ARG A 5 -5.86 5.78 5.77
CA ARG A 5 -5.64 5.53 7.20
C ARG A 5 -5.35 6.82 7.97
N MET A 6 -4.49 7.71 7.42
CA MET A 6 -4.16 9.01 8.01
C MET A 6 -5.38 9.94 8.15
N ILE A 7 -6.32 9.87 7.21
CA ILE A 7 -7.55 10.67 7.25
C ILE A 7 -8.42 10.25 8.43
N ILE A 8 -8.54 8.95 8.67
CA ILE A 8 -9.36 8.42 9.77
C ILE A 8 -8.61 8.48 11.10
N ASN A 9 -7.35 8.09 11.12
CA ASN A 9 -6.51 8.12 12.31
C ASN A 9 -5.21 8.90 12.05
N PRO A 10 -5.18 10.20 12.33
CA PRO A 10 -4.00 11.04 12.12
C PRO A 10 -2.82 10.68 13.06
N ASN A 11 -3.08 9.90 14.11
CA ASN A 11 -2.04 9.42 15.02
C ASN A 11 -1.37 8.12 14.54
N ASP A 12 -1.75 7.58 13.37
CA ASP A 12 -1.05 6.48 12.74
C ASP A 12 0.31 6.96 12.20
N GLU A 13 1.32 6.86 13.05
CA GLU A 13 2.68 7.34 12.74
C GLU A 13 3.33 6.59 11.59
N GLU A 14 3.00 5.31 11.42
CA GLU A 14 3.52 4.53 10.32
C GLU A 14 2.94 5.01 8.99
N ALA A 15 1.64 5.19 8.92
CA ALA A 15 0.97 5.75 7.75
C ALA A 15 1.49 7.16 7.45
N LEU A 16 1.66 8.01 8.48
CA LEU A 16 2.20 9.37 8.33
C LEU A 16 3.61 9.34 7.73
N LYS A 17 4.52 8.54 8.25
CA LYS A 17 5.90 8.44 7.76
C LYS A 17 5.95 7.96 6.30
N ARG A 18 5.03 7.09 5.89
CA ARG A 18 4.92 6.63 4.50
C ARG A 18 4.46 7.72 3.54
N VAL A 19 3.55 8.62 3.96
CA VAL A 19 2.91 9.57 3.05
C VAL A 19 3.43 11.00 3.13
N ILE A 20 4.11 11.40 4.20
CA ILE A 20 4.54 12.79 4.42
C ILE A 20 5.42 13.33 3.28
N ASN A 21 6.22 12.47 2.67
CA ASN A 21 7.06 12.80 1.50
C ASN A 21 6.75 11.97 0.25
N TYR A 22 5.57 11.38 0.16
CA TYR A 22 5.16 10.63 -1.02
C TYR A 22 3.75 11.04 -1.48
N PRO A 23 3.59 11.56 -2.71
CA PRO A 23 4.61 11.99 -3.67
C PRO A 23 5.64 12.97 -3.10
N ALA A 24 6.78 13.09 -3.77
CA ALA A 24 7.92 13.87 -3.29
C ALA A 24 7.57 15.34 -3.00
N ARG A 25 7.68 15.76 -1.72
CA ARG A 25 7.44 17.14 -1.26
C ARG A 25 8.71 17.85 -0.80
N GLY A 26 9.85 17.15 -0.89
CA GLY A 26 11.13 17.66 -0.36
C GLY A 26 11.14 17.73 1.18
N ILE A 27 10.46 16.80 1.83
CA ILE A 27 10.52 16.55 3.28
C ILE A 27 11.42 15.33 3.48
N GLY A 28 12.70 15.57 3.74
CA GLY A 28 13.70 14.51 3.86
C GLY A 28 13.65 13.77 5.19
N ALA A 29 14.37 12.63 5.26
CA ALA A 29 14.47 11.77 6.43
C ALA A 29 14.90 12.53 7.69
N THR A 30 15.89 13.42 7.59
CA THR A 30 16.35 14.26 8.72
C THR A 30 15.26 15.14 9.31
N THR A 31 14.27 15.56 8.51
CA THR A 31 13.11 16.33 9.00
C THR A 31 12.15 15.42 9.75
N ILE A 32 11.92 14.22 9.23
CA ILE A 32 11.07 13.19 9.87
C ILE A 32 11.69 12.77 11.22
N ASP A 33 13.01 12.59 11.29
CA ASP A 33 13.72 12.28 12.53
C ASP A 33 13.54 13.38 13.57
N LYS A 34 13.69 14.66 13.18
CA LYS A 34 13.44 15.79 14.07
C LYS A 34 12.01 15.83 14.61
N LEU A 35 11.02 15.54 13.75
CA LEU A 35 9.63 15.45 14.17
C LEU A 35 9.41 14.29 15.15
N THR A 36 10.01 13.13 14.89
CA THR A 36 9.94 11.94 15.76
C THR A 36 10.57 12.21 17.13
N ILE A 37 11.76 12.85 17.16
CA ILE A 37 12.42 13.22 18.41
C ILE A 37 11.56 14.19 19.22
N ALA A 38 10.95 15.17 18.55
CA ALA A 38 10.05 16.12 19.21
C ALA A 38 8.77 15.44 19.73
N ALA A 39 8.18 14.54 18.94
CA ALA A 39 7.02 13.77 19.34
C ALA A 39 7.29 12.99 20.63
N ASN A 40 8.41 12.30 20.70
CA ASN A 40 8.86 11.57 21.89
C ASN A 40 9.11 12.50 23.09
N HIS A 41 9.79 13.63 22.85
CA HIS A 41 10.10 14.60 23.91
C HIS A 41 8.83 15.19 24.55
N TYR A 42 7.85 15.57 23.72
CA TYR A 42 6.60 16.16 24.18
C TYR A 42 5.52 15.13 24.52
N LYS A 43 5.79 13.82 24.36
CA LYS A 43 4.82 12.72 24.54
C LYS A 43 3.55 12.94 23.71
N LYS A 44 3.72 13.34 22.45
CA LYS A 44 2.66 13.62 21.48
C LYS A 44 2.91 12.81 20.21
N SER A 45 1.88 12.62 19.37
CA SER A 45 2.07 12.07 18.04
C SER A 45 2.80 13.06 17.13
N ILE A 46 3.43 12.55 16.06
CA ILE A 46 4.05 13.41 15.03
C ILE A 46 3.03 14.38 14.45
N PHE A 47 1.78 13.95 14.27
CA PHE A 47 0.72 14.81 13.75
C PHE A 47 0.37 15.97 14.70
N GLU A 48 0.35 15.71 16.01
CA GLU A 48 0.16 16.78 17.00
C GLU A 48 1.36 17.74 17.03
N VAL A 49 2.58 17.26 16.82
CA VAL A 49 3.75 18.12 16.64
C VAL A 49 3.60 19.02 15.40
N LEU A 50 3.10 18.46 14.28
CA LEU A 50 2.83 19.25 13.07
C LEU A 50 1.81 20.36 13.30
N LYS A 51 0.75 20.11 14.06
CA LYS A 51 -0.24 21.16 14.42
C LYS A 51 0.34 22.31 15.23
N HIS A 52 1.45 22.08 15.92
CA HIS A 52 2.04 23.05 16.84
C HIS A 52 3.46 23.47 16.42
N LEU A 53 3.79 23.38 15.11
CA LEU A 53 5.12 23.71 14.57
C LEU A 53 5.64 25.10 14.95
N ASP A 54 4.74 26.07 15.11
CA ASP A 54 5.12 27.43 15.48
C ASP A 54 5.48 27.56 16.97
N LYS A 55 4.98 26.65 17.81
CA LYS A 55 5.21 26.66 19.27
C LYS A 55 6.39 25.77 19.66
N ILE A 56 6.80 24.87 18.79
CA ILE A 56 7.87 23.90 19.03
C ILE A 56 9.14 24.35 18.27
N ASN A 57 10.22 24.57 18.98
CA ASN A 57 11.48 25.00 18.38
C ASN A 57 12.21 23.81 17.71
N LEU A 58 11.80 23.47 16.50
CA LEU A 58 12.38 22.39 15.69
C LEU A 58 13.45 22.96 14.76
N LYS A 59 14.42 23.65 15.03
CA LYS A 59 15.51 24.12 14.15
C LYS A 59 15.33 23.72 12.64
N LEU A 60 14.21 24.13 12.06
CA LEU A 60 13.84 23.93 10.66
C LEU A 60 13.94 25.25 9.91
N ASN A 61 14.38 25.22 8.65
CA ASN A 61 14.31 26.40 7.79
C ASN A 61 12.86 26.74 7.40
N SER A 62 12.62 27.97 6.97
CA SER A 62 11.28 28.46 6.60
C SER A 62 10.65 27.63 5.49
N GLY A 63 11.40 27.24 4.46
CA GLY A 63 10.92 26.42 3.34
C GLY A 63 10.42 25.04 3.80
N THR A 64 11.14 24.40 4.72
CA THR A 64 10.70 23.11 5.30
C THR A 64 9.44 23.28 6.15
N LYS A 65 9.36 24.35 6.95
CA LYS A 65 8.14 24.63 7.73
C LYS A 65 6.93 24.82 6.81
N THR A 66 7.06 25.58 5.73
CA THR A 66 5.98 25.77 4.74
C THR A 66 5.53 24.45 4.13
N LYS A 67 6.46 23.56 3.75
CA LYS A 67 6.12 22.24 3.20
C LYS A 67 5.34 21.37 4.20
N LEU A 68 5.77 21.36 5.46
CA LEU A 68 5.08 20.64 6.52
C LEU A 68 3.68 21.22 6.79
N GLN A 69 3.54 22.56 6.79
CA GLN A 69 2.26 23.23 6.95
C GLN A 69 1.31 22.93 5.79
N ASN A 70 1.80 22.92 4.56
CA ASN A 70 1.01 22.55 3.38
C ASN A 70 0.52 21.10 3.46
N PHE A 71 1.38 20.18 3.87
CA PHE A 71 0.99 18.79 4.11
C PHE A 71 -0.08 18.67 5.19
N LEU A 72 0.12 19.31 6.33
CA LEU A 72 -0.84 19.35 7.43
C LEU A 72 -2.20 19.87 6.96
N ASN A 73 -2.22 21.03 6.27
CA ASN A 73 -3.45 21.65 5.79
C ASN A 73 -4.19 20.75 4.78
N MET A 74 -3.45 20.03 3.92
CA MET A 74 -4.03 19.04 3.00
C MET A 74 -4.75 17.92 3.78
N ILE A 75 -4.09 17.34 4.77
CA ILE A 75 -4.70 16.26 5.57
C ILE A 75 -5.93 16.76 6.33
N LEU A 76 -5.85 17.94 6.96
CA LEU A 76 -6.98 18.51 7.70
C LEU A 76 -8.20 18.77 6.80
N ARG A 77 -7.99 19.24 5.55
CA ARG A 77 -9.08 19.39 4.59
C ARG A 77 -9.70 18.05 4.22
N LEU A 78 -8.86 17.06 3.89
CA LEU A 78 -9.34 15.72 3.57
C LEU A 78 -10.12 15.08 4.72
N GLN A 79 -9.76 15.34 5.99
CA GLN A 79 -10.53 14.90 7.14
C GLN A 79 -11.93 15.53 7.21
N ILE A 80 -12.05 16.82 6.86
CA ILE A 80 -13.34 17.51 6.81
C ILE A 80 -14.20 16.95 5.67
N ASP A 81 -13.59 16.73 4.50
CA ASP A 81 -14.27 16.21 3.33
C ASP A 81 -14.73 14.76 3.56
N ALA A 82 -13.95 13.94 4.26
CA ALA A 82 -14.28 12.55 4.59
C ALA A 82 -15.54 12.41 5.48
N GLN A 83 -15.96 13.47 6.17
CA GLN A 83 -17.20 13.46 6.96
C GLN A 83 -18.45 13.60 6.09
N LYS A 84 -18.31 13.97 4.82
CA LYS A 84 -19.40 14.27 3.90
C LYS A 84 -19.45 13.37 2.68
N LEU A 85 -18.28 12.79 2.34
CA LEU A 85 -18.08 11.98 1.14
C LEU A 85 -18.09 10.49 1.51
N ASN A 86 -18.56 9.66 0.59
CA ASN A 86 -18.45 8.20 0.71
C ASN A 86 -16.98 7.74 0.48
N ALA A 87 -16.71 6.45 0.70
CA ALA A 87 -15.36 5.91 0.58
C ALA A 87 -14.74 6.09 -0.80
N PHE A 88 -15.52 6.02 -1.89
CA PHE A 88 -15.03 6.21 -3.25
C PHE A 88 -14.68 7.66 -3.52
N GLU A 89 -15.60 8.57 -3.23
CA GLU A 89 -15.42 10.01 -3.46
C GLU A 89 -14.19 10.56 -2.72
N ILE A 90 -13.99 10.16 -1.46
CA ILE A 90 -12.82 10.61 -0.70
C ILE A 90 -11.53 9.96 -1.20
N THR A 91 -11.56 8.70 -1.66
CA THR A 91 -10.38 8.03 -2.24
C THR A 91 -9.97 8.73 -3.55
N GLU A 92 -10.92 9.02 -4.43
CA GLU A 92 -10.67 9.77 -5.66
C GLU A 92 -10.12 11.17 -5.38
N LEU A 93 -10.68 11.86 -4.38
CA LEU A 93 -10.21 13.18 -3.95
C LEU A 93 -8.76 13.13 -3.44
N VAL A 94 -8.40 12.11 -2.67
CA VAL A 94 -7.01 11.86 -2.22
C VAL A 94 -6.07 11.69 -3.40
N VAL A 95 -6.40 10.83 -4.35
CA VAL A 95 -5.58 10.60 -5.56
C VAL A 95 -5.38 11.90 -6.33
N LYS A 96 -6.44 12.70 -6.49
CA LYS A 96 -6.41 13.99 -7.19
C LYS A 96 -5.59 15.04 -6.45
N GLN A 97 -5.84 15.26 -5.15
CA GLN A 97 -5.16 16.30 -4.37
C GLN A 97 -3.68 15.99 -4.15
N THR A 98 -3.32 14.73 -3.96
CA THR A 98 -1.93 14.33 -3.82
C THR A 98 -1.16 14.33 -5.14
N GLN A 99 -1.86 14.34 -6.29
CA GLN A 99 -1.31 14.17 -7.63
C GLN A 99 -0.50 12.86 -7.79
N LEU A 100 -0.85 11.82 -7.03
CA LEU A 100 -0.12 10.57 -6.95
C LEU A 100 0.07 9.91 -8.33
N VAL A 101 -0.99 9.81 -9.11
CA VAL A 101 -0.95 9.21 -10.45
C VAL A 101 -0.06 10.04 -11.39
N LYS A 102 -0.20 11.37 -11.38
CA LYS A 102 0.63 12.25 -12.21
C LYS A 102 2.13 12.16 -11.88
N ASP A 103 2.45 11.95 -10.61
CA ASP A 103 3.84 11.80 -10.17
C ASP A 103 4.41 10.47 -10.67
N LEU A 104 3.66 9.39 -10.53
CA LEU A 104 4.01 8.07 -11.05
C LEU A 104 4.13 8.05 -12.59
N GLU A 105 3.20 8.67 -13.30
CA GLU A 105 3.26 8.77 -14.77
C GLU A 105 4.51 9.50 -15.28
N LYS A 106 5.02 10.49 -14.52
CA LYS A 106 6.26 11.20 -14.87
C LYS A 106 7.50 10.33 -14.72
N GLU A 107 7.50 9.37 -13.82
CA GLU A 107 8.63 8.46 -13.65
C GLU A 107 8.82 7.56 -14.88
N GLY A 108 7.74 7.13 -15.54
CA GLY A 108 7.76 6.36 -16.79
C GLY A 108 8.41 4.99 -16.68
N THR A 109 8.67 4.50 -15.47
CA THR A 109 9.28 3.19 -15.23
C THR A 109 8.21 2.09 -15.22
N PRO A 110 8.54 0.82 -15.54
CA PRO A 110 7.61 -0.29 -15.42
C PRO A 110 7.00 -0.40 -14.02
N GLU A 111 7.78 -0.15 -12.97
CA GLU A 111 7.31 -0.17 -11.58
C GLU A 111 6.31 0.96 -11.31
N ALA A 112 6.51 2.13 -11.90
CA ALA A 112 5.58 3.25 -11.77
C ALA A 112 4.25 2.96 -12.48
N ILE A 113 4.30 2.31 -13.67
CA ILE A 113 3.11 1.86 -14.40
C ILE A 113 2.32 0.87 -13.53
N SER A 114 2.96 -0.16 -12.98
CA SER A 114 2.31 -1.11 -12.09
C SER A 114 1.70 -0.45 -10.84
N LYS A 115 2.34 0.59 -10.30
CA LYS A 115 1.76 1.36 -9.19
C LYS A 115 0.52 2.16 -9.61
N VAL A 116 0.48 2.69 -10.83
CA VAL A 116 -0.72 3.35 -11.38
C VAL A 116 -1.86 2.34 -11.52
N GLU A 117 -1.57 1.16 -12.07
CA GLU A 117 -2.53 0.06 -12.16
C GLU A 117 -3.08 -0.33 -10.78
N ASN A 118 -2.21 -0.48 -9.78
CA ASN A 118 -2.63 -0.76 -8.40
C ASN A 118 -3.51 0.36 -7.79
N VAL A 119 -3.29 1.63 -8.15
CA VAL A 119 -4.18 2.73 -7.72
C VAL A 119 -5.53 2.59 -8.40
N GLN A 120 -5.56 2.22 -9.68
CA GLN A 120 -6.81 2.01 -10.41
C GLN A 120 -7.59 0.82 -9.85
N GLU A 121 -6.93 -0.30 -9.56
CA GLU A 121 -7.54 -1.45 -8.91
C GLU A 121 -8.10 -1.11 -7.53
N LEU A 122 -7.40 -0.30 -6.74
CA LEU A 122 -7.94 0.19 -5.48
C LEU A 122 -9.23 1.00 -5.70
N LEU A 123 -9.25 1.92 -6.68
CA LEU A 123 -10.44 2.70 -7.00
C LEU A 123 -11.62 1.81 -7.45
N ASN A 124 -11.34 0.79 -8.26
CA ASN A 124 -12.35 -0.19 -8.67
C ASN A 124 -12.91 -0.95 -7.46
N GLY A 125 -12.03 -1.47 -6.59
CA GLY A 125 -12.46 -2.20 -5.38
C GLY A 125 -13.26 -1.32 -4.40
N VAL A 126 -12.90 -0.03 -4.25
CA VAL A 126 -13.71 0.89 -3.43
C VAL A 126 -15.06 1.16 -4.08
N LYS A 127 -15.12 1.23 -5.42
CA LYS A 127 -16.39 1.42 -6.15
C LYS A 127 -17.32 0.21 -6.00
N ASP A 128 -16.77 -0.99 -6.09
CA ASP A 128 -17.53 -2.22 -5.88
C ASP A 128 -18.09 -2.27 -4.45
N PHE A 129 -17.25 -1.96 -3.44
CA PHE A 129 -17.68 -1.81 -2.05
C PHE A 129 -18.88 -0.84 -1.91
N ILE A 130 -18.81 0.35 -2.53
CA ILE A 130 -19.91 1.31 -2.50
C ILE A 130 -21.19 0.73 -3.11
N THR A 131 -21.06 0.04 -4.24
CA THR A 131 -22.20 -0.56 -4.93
C THR A 131 -22.90 -1.57 -4.03
N ASP A 132 -22.14 -2.48 -3.41
CA ASP A 132 -22.67 -3.49 -2.50
C ASP A 132 -23.35 -2.85 -1.27
N LYS A 133 -22.73 -1.80 -0.68
CA LYS A 133 -23.31 -1.10 0.47
C LYS A 133 -24.60 -0.35 0.14
N ILE A 134 -24.68 0.25 -1.04
CA ILE A 134 -25.92 0.92 -1.49
C ILE A 134 -27.05 -0.10 -1.69
N GLU A 135 -26.77 -1.27 -2.29
CA GLU A 135 -27.75 -2.31 -2.51
C GLU A 135 -28.30 -2.89 -1.20
N THR A 136 -27.46 -2.99 -0.17
CA THR A 136 -27.85 -3.49 1.16
C THR A 136 -28.38 -2.41 2.10
N GLY A 137 -28.25 -1.13 1.72
CA GLY A 137 -28.65 0.00 2.57
C GLY A 137 -27.72 0.23 3.77
N GLU A 138 -26.47 -0.24 3.68
CA GLU A 138 -25.46 -0.13 4.74
C GLU A 138 -24.59 1.12 4.58
N ASP A 139 -23.80 1.40 5.62
CA ASP A 139 -22.87 2.54 5.62
C ASP A 139 -21.70 2.32 4.63
N ALA A 140 -21.56 3.21 3.65
CA ALA A 140 -20.53 3.22 2.62
C ALA A 140 -19.38 4.21 2.92
N SER A 141 -19.17 4.54 4.19
CA SER A 141 -18.15 5.51 4.62
C SER A 141 -16.73 4.92 4.56
N LEU A 142 -15.73 5.81 4.54
CA LEU A 142 -14.33 5.43 4.54
C LEU A 142 -13.91 4.58 5.77
N PRO A 143 -14.38 4.85 7.00
CA PRO A 143 -14.07 3.99 8.14
C PRO A 143 -14.49 2.54 7.93
N VAL A 144 -15.71 2.31 7.44
CA VAL A 144 -16.23 0.96 7.20
C VAL A 144 -15.43 0.24 6.12
N PHE A 145 -15.09 0.94 5.03
CA PHE A 145 -14.20 0.37 4.00
C PHE A 145 -12.85 -0.07 4.57
N LEU A 146 -12.21 0.77 5.38
CA LEU A 146 -10.90 0.44 5.97
C LEU A 146 -11.00 -0.71 6.99
N GLU A 147 -12.10 -0.84 7.70
CA GLU A 147 -12.38 -1.95 8.60
C GLU A 147 -12.51 -3.28 7.82
N GLU A 148 -13.25 -3.30 6.71
CA GLU A 148 -13.35 -4.48 5.85
C GLU A 148 -12.01 -4.88 5.23
N VAL A 149 -11.22 -3.91 4.78
CA VAL A 149 -9.86 -4.17 4.26
C VAL A 149 -8.95 -4.77 5.35
N ALA A 150 -9.04 -4.26 6.58
CA ALA A 150 -8.27 -4.81 7.70
C ALA A 150 -8.70 -6.24 8.03
N LEU A 151 -10.00 -6.49 8.12
CA LEU A 151 -10.56 -7.82 8.37
C LEU A 151 -10.22 -8.82 7.26
N ALA A 152 -10.25 -8.40 5.99
CA ALA A 152 -9.85 -9.27 4.88
C ALA A 152 -8.38 -9.69 4.98
N THR A 153 -7.52 -8.75 5.38
CA THR A 153 -6.08 -9.03 5.58
C THR A 153 -5.83 -9.99 6.75
N ASP A 154 -6.56 -9.81 7.86
CA ASP A 154 -6.45 -10.67 9.05
C ASP A 154 -7.05 -12.06 8.80
N LEU A 155 -8.14 -12.14 8.05
CA LEU A 155 -8.76 -13.41 7.67
C LEU A 155 -7.86 -14.26 6.77
N ASP A 156 -7.02 -13.65 5.96
CA ASP A 156 -5.98 -14.35 5.18
C ASP A 156 -4.85 -14.88 6.09
N ALA A 157 -4.59 -14.21 7.23
CA ALA A 157 -3.57 -14.62 8.19
C ALA A 157 -4.04 -15.72 9.15
N ASP A 158 -5.33 -15.78 9.52
CA ASP A 158 -5.83 -16.58 10.66
C ASP A 158 -6.64 -17.83 10.28
N LYS A 159 -6.94 -18.08 8.99
CA LYS A 159 -7.79 -19.24 8.63
C LYS A 159 -7.04 -20.56 8.57
N LYS A 160 -6.92 -21.20 9.72
CA LYS A 160 -7.03 -22.68 9.81
C LYS A 160 -8.51 -23.07 9.61
N ASP A 161 -9.07 -22.79 8.44
CA ASP A 161 -10.38 -23.32 8.10
C ASP A 161 -10.14 -24.73 7.51
N ASP A 162 -10.62 -25.77 8.20
CA ASP A 162 -10.48 -27.19 7.83
C ASP A 162 -11.26 -27.58 6.55
N LYS A 163 -11.85 -26.61 5.87
CA LYS A 163 -12.57 -26.84 4.62
C LYS A 163 -11.60 -27.03 3.45
N PRO A 164 -11.88 -27.97 2.54
CA PRO A 164 -11.10 -28.10 1.32
C PRO A 164 -11.11 -26.78 0.54
N LYS A 165 -9.94 -26.18 0.35
CA LYS A 165 -9.80 -24.91 -0.36
C LYS A 165 -8.55 -24.92 -1.24
N VAL A 166 -8.59 -24.13 -2.30
CA VAL A 166 -7.41 -23.79 -3.11
C VAL A 166 -6.93 -22.41 -2.64
N SER A 167 -5.67 -22.34 -2.23
CA SER A 167 -5.04 -21.08 -1.83
C SER A 167 -4.27 -20.50 -3.02
N LEU A 168 -4.57 -19.28 -3.41
CA LEU A 168 -3.84 -18.54 -4.45
C LEU A 168 -2.91 -17.54 -3.75
N MET A 169 -1.62 -17.56 -4.10
CA MET A 169 -0.63 -16.70 -3.46
C MET A 169 0.60 -16.50 -4.37
N SER A 170 1.39 -15.49 -4.08
CA SER A 170 2.70 -15.33 -4.72
C SER A 170 3.72 -16.29 -4.12
N ILE A 171 4.82 -16.56 -4.87
CA ILE A 171 5.92 -17.40 -4.36
C ILE A 171 6.52 -16.81 -3.08
N HIS A 172 6.63 -15.48 -2.98
CA HIS A 172 7.13 -14.83 -1.78
C HIS A 172 6.24 -15.06 -0.55
N GLN A 173 4.91 -15.02 -0.74
CA GLN A 173 3.95 -15.30 0.34
C GLN A 173 3.97 -16.76 0.77
N SER A 174 4.36 -17.69 -0.11
CA SER A 174 4.43 -19.11 0.20
C SER A 174 5.65 -19.50 1.03
N LYS A 175 6.60 -18.57 1.25
CA LYS A 175 7.81 -18.85 2.03
C LYS A 175 7.47 -19.23 3.47
N GLY A 176 7.90 -20.43 3.88
CA GLY A 176 7.61 -20.98 5.21
C GLY A 176 6.31 -21.76 5.33
N LEU A 177 5.48 -21.80 4.26
CA LEU A 177 4.28 -22.61 4.19
C LEU A 177 4.58 -23.90 3.42
N GLU A 178 3.79 -24.96 3.66
CA GLU A 178 3.90 -26.25 2.94
C GLU A 178 2.49 -26.74 2.59
N TYR A 179 2.37 -27.36 1.41
CA TYR A 179 1.11 -27.84 0.87
C TYR A 179 1.29 -29.23 0.24
N PRO A 180 0.33 -30.14 0.39
CA PRO A 180 0.43 -31.48 -0.25
C PRO A 180 0.57 -31.40 -1.77
N TYR A 181 -0.09 -30.45 -2.41
CA TYR A 181 -0.10 -30.25 -3.86
C TYR A 181 0.10 -28.78 -4.18
N VAL A 182 1.05 -28.47 -5.05
CA VAL A 182 1.35 -27.08 -5.48
C VAL A 182 1.28 -27.00 -6.99
N TYR A 183 0.55 -26.02 -7.49
CA TYR A 183 0.50 -25.67 -8.91
C TYR A 183 1.30 -24.38 -9.13
N ILE A 184 2.41 -24.48 -9.86
CA ILE A 184 3.21 -23.32 -10.24
C ILE A 184 2.79 -22.96 -11.66
N VAL A 185 2.19 -21.79 -11.80
CA VAL A 185 1.61 -21.30 -13.05
C VAL A 185 2.45 -20.18 -13.65
N GLY A 186 2.32 -19.95 -14.96
CA GLY A 186 2.99 -18.84 -15.63
C GLY A 186 4.49 -19.06 -15.85
N LEU A 187 4.95 -20.29 -16.02
CA LEU A 187 6.33 -20.61 -16.38
C LEU A 187 6.57 -20.34 -17.88
N GLU A 188 6.62 -19.07 -18.22
CA GLU A 188 6.70 -18.57 -19.59
C GLU A 188 7.77 -17.49 -19.70
N GLU A 189 8.36 -17.35 -20.89
CA GLU A 189 9.32 -16.28 -21.16
C GLU A 189 8.72 -14.91 -20.85
N ASN A 190 9.49 -14.05 -20.22
CA ASN A 190 9.12 -12.70 -19.78
C ASN A 190 8.06 -12.63 -18.67
N LEU A 191 7.54 -13.75 -18.17
CA LEU A 191 6.63 -13.80 -17.03
C LEU A 191 7.33 -14.42 -15.81
N PHE A 192 7.87 -15.64 -15.97
CA PHE A 192 8.71 -16.27 -14.95
C PHE A 192 9.73 -17.18 -15.63
N PRO A 193 11.02 -16.75 -15.72
CA PRO A 193 11.58 -15.53 -15.15
C PRO A 193 11.03 -14.25 -15.77
N SER A 194 10.94 -13.20 -14.95
CA SER A 194 10.47 -11.87 -15.37
C SER A 194 11.40 -11.26 -16.43
N ALA A 195 10.83 -10.57 -17.44
CA ALA A 195 11.61 -9.86 -18.44
C ALA A 195 12.63 -8.85 -17.80
N MET A 196 12.27 -8.26 -16.67
CA MET A 196 13.15 -7.33 -15.95
C MET A 196 14.32 -8.03 -15.27
N SER A 197 14.13 -9.27 -14.81
CA SER A 197 15.15 -10.07 -14.13
C SER A 197 16.13 -10.77 -15.10
N MET A 198 15.95 -10.61 -16.40
CA MET A 198 16.85 -11.19 -17.41
C MET A 198 18.05 -10.31 -17.76
N ASN A 199 18.08 -9.08 -17.26
CA ASN A 199 19.12 -8.11 -17.62
C ASN A 199 20.46 -8.36 -16.93
N THR A 200 20.46 -8.94 -15.75
CA THR A 200 21.70 -9.26 -15.01
C THR A 200 21.71 -10.70 -14.53
N ARG A 201 22.93 -11.27 -14.42
CA ARG A 201 23.10 -12.63 -13.89
C ARG A 201 22.61 -12.74 -12.43
N SER A 202 22.74 -11.69 -11.65
CA SER A 202 22.31 -11.66 -10.24
C SER A 202 20.79 -11.73 -10.13
N GLU A 203 20.06 -11.01 -10.96
CA GLU A 203 18.60 -11.01 -10.98
C GLU A 203 18.07 -12.38 -11.46
N LEU A 204 18.69 -12.97 -12.47
CA LEU A 204 18.31 -14.31 -12.94
C LEU A 204 18.56 -15.38 -11.86
N GLU A 205 19.64 -15.27 -11.08
CA GLU A 205 19.91 -16.16 -9.94
C GLU A 205 18.86 -16.00 -8.83
N GLU A 206 18.31 -14.81 -8.63
CA GLU A 206 17.23 -14.60 -7.67
C GLU A 206 15.91 -15.23 -8.15
N GLU A 207 15.56 -15.10 -9.43
CA GLU A 207 14.42 -15.81 -10.02
C GLU A 207 14.57 -17.34 -9.88
N ARG A 208 15.78 -17.85 -10.06
CA ARG A 208 16.07 -19.28 -9.85
C ARG A 208 15.87 -19.68 -8.38
N ARG A 209 16.25 -18.83 -7.43
CA ARG A 209 15.99 -19.05 -5.99
C ARG A 209 14.50 -19.04 -5.68
N LEU A 210 13.74 -18.11 -6.28
CA LEU A 210 12.29 -18.07 -6.14
C LEU A 210 11.64 -19.34 -6.69
N PHE A 211 12.09 -19.83 -7.84
CA PHE A 211 11.62 -21.10 -8.38
C PHE A 211 11.90 -22.28 -7.45
N TYR A 212 13.10 -22.34 -6.89
CA TYR A 212 13.44 -23.34 -5.88
C TYR A 212 12.52 -23.24 -4.64
N VAL A 213 12.24 -22.03 -4.16
CA VAL A 213 11.30 -21.83 -3.05
C VAL A 213 9.93 -22.38 -3.43
N ALA A 214 9.40 -22.06 -4.62
CA ALA A 214 8.10 -22.55 -5.07
C ALA A 214 8.04 -24.09 -5.10
N LEU A 215 9.05 -24.74 -5.67
CA LEU A 215 9.14 -26.20 -5.72
C LEU A 215 9.15 -26.84 -4.33
N THR A 216 9.90 -26.24 -3.40
CA THR A 216 10.03 -26.78 -2.03
C THR A 216 8.81 -26.55 -1.16
N ARG A 217 7.77 -25.89 -1.66
CA ARG A 217 6.47 -25.78 -0.97
C ARG A 217 5.60 -27.03 -1.11
N ALA A 218 5.93 -27.90 -2.06
CA ALA A 218 5.17 -29.13 -2.29
C ALA A 218 5.67 -30.26 -1.38
N GLU A 219 4.81 -30.77 -0.51
CA GLU A 219 5.08 -31.97 0.28
C GLU A 219 5.03 -33.25 -0.53
N LYS A 220 4.11 -33.33 -1.52
CA LYS A 220 3.86 -34.54 -2.31
C LYS A 220 4.13 -34.33 -3.79
N VAL A 221 3.45 -33.34 -4.41
CA VAL A 221 3.53 -33.15 -5.86
C VAL A 221 3.53 -31.66 -6.19
N ALA A 222 4.48 -31.24 -7.03
CA ALA A 222 4.48 -29.95 -7.70
C ALA A 222 4.07 -30.13 -9.17
N TYR A 223 3.07 -29.37 -9.61
CA TYR A 223 2.63 -29.28 -11.00
C TYR A 223 3.17 -28.00 -11.62
N LEU A 224 3.90 -28.13 -12.72
CA LEU A 224 4.47 -27.03 -13.47
C LEU A 224 3.62 -26.83 -14.73
N THR A 225 3.09 -25.61 -14.90
CA THR A 225 2.21 -25.30 -16.04
C THR A 225 2.78 -24.17 -16.88
N TYR A 226 2.64 -24.29 -18.19
CA TYR A 226 3.05 -23.31 -19.18
C TYR A 226 2.14 -23.34 -20.39
N THR A 227 2.07 -22.26 -21.17
CA THR A 227 1.35 -22.23 -22.44
C THR A 227 2.26 -22.62 -23.59
N LYS A 228 1.72 -23.38 -24.56
CA LYS A 228 2.48 -23.79 -25.75
C LYS A 228 2.52 -22.78 -26.88
N THR A 229 1.55 -21.88 -26.86
CA THR A 229 1.39 -20.80 -27.86
C THR A 229 0.86 -19.56 -27.19
N ARG A 230 1.48 -18.45 -27.49
CA ARG A 230 0.93 -17.11 -27.30
C ARG A 230 0.29 -16.65 -28.57
#